data_e92e866a438a468f7e76177813555b39
#
_entry.id   e92e866a438a468f7e76177813555b39
#
_cell.length_a   1.000
_cell.length_b   1.000
_cell.length_c   1.000
_cell.angle_alpha   90.00
_cell.angle_beta   90.00
_cell.angle_gamma   90.00
#
_symmetry.space_group_name_H-M   'P 1'
#
loop_
_entity.id
_entity.type
_entity.pdbx_description
1 polymer ?
#
loop_
_entity_poly.entity_id
_entity_poly.type
_entity_poly.pdbx_seq_one_letter_code
_entity_poly.pdbx_strand_id
1 'polypeptide(L)'
;MFFSKNILSFFLLFIWLFISSCSSTIYQSFDEPILVENIFEVNDSIVKKDPVSLLIRPSPVKEFLGYPLGLAINQLVGDNPDEKFELWLNKKDKRKNRLEKLISSKQVDQLKRYNKSFNNFLKGLGKDPVYLSDIDFRDNKRRLKQFYDNIGYFDSQVSHDTVINLNQAKVKYSIFKNERYLIDTLTFNIESKYLDSLNKVNFKSSILKKGEYFSVNKLLLERD
;
A
#
# COMPACT_ATOMS: atom_id res chain seq x y z
N MET A 1 -28.93 39.37 -2.05
CA MET A 1 -28.33 38.15 -2.63
C MET A 1 -26.82 38.02 -2.36
N PHE A 2 -26.16 38.95 -1.73
CA PHE A 2 -24.72 38.93 -1.40
C PHE A 2 -24.37 38.25 -0.05
N PHE A 3 -25.33 38.15 0.88
CA PHE A 3 -25.11 37.54 2.22
C PHE A 3 -24.92 36.03 2.22
N SER A 4 -25.47 35.34 1.23
CA SER A 4 -25.43 33.85 1.17
C SER A 4 -24.05 33.28 0.77
N LYS A 5 -23.30 33.96 -0.11
CA LYS A 5 -21.97 33.49 -0.58
C LYS A 5 -20.90 33.56 0.51
N ASN A 6 -20.94 34.59 1.34
CA ASN A 6 -19.96 34.79 2.41
C ASN A 6 -20.18 33.81 3.56
N ILE A 7 -21.42 33.45 3.87
CA ILE A 7 -21.78 32.46 4.89
C ILE A 7 -21.33 31.09 4.46
N LEU A 8 -21.54 30.71 3.19
CA LEU A 8 -21.10 29.43 2.64
C LEU A 8 -19.57 29.31 2.64
N SER A 9 -18.87 30.41 2.26
CA SER A 9 -17.40 30.45 2.29
C SER A 9 -16.85 30.36 3.71
N PHE A 10 -17.48 30.99 4.68
CA PHE A 10 -17.10 30.92 6.10
C PHE A 10 -17.35 29.50 6.67
N PHE A 11 -18.45 28.88 6.27
CA PHE A 11 -18.78 27.51 6.66
C PHE A 11 -17.81 26.48 6.07
N LEU A 12 -17.41 26.64 4.82
CA LEU A 12 -16.39 25.81 4.17
C LEU A 12 -15.01 25.97 4.81
N LEU A 13 -14.62 27.21 5.16
CA LEU A 13 -13.37 27.49 5.85
C LEU A 13 -13.35 26.92 7.28
N PHE A 14 -14.50 26.98 7.97
CA PHE A 14 -14.68 26.37 9.30
C PHE A 14 -14.59 24.86 9.24
N ILE A 15 -15.22 24.20 8.27
CA ILE A 15 -15.10 22.75 8.04
C ILE A 15 -13.64 22.38 7.74
N TRP A 16 -12.95 23.18 6.94
CA TRP A 16 -11.55 22.93 6.57
C TRP A 16 -10.60 22.99 7.78
N LEU A 17 -10.83 23.93 8.71
CA LEU A 17 -10.08 24.05 9.97
C LEU A 17 -10.32 22.83 10.90
N PHE A 18 -11.52 22.26 10.92
CA PHE A 18 -11.79 21.05 11.72
C PHE A 18 -11.14 19.79 11.15
N ILE A 19 -11.05 19.67 9.83
CA ILE A 19 -10.46 18.50 9.17
C ILE A 19 -8.94 18.44 9.40
N SER A 20 -8.26 19.58 9.46
CA SER A 20 -6.80 19.63 9.64
C SER A 20 -6.33 19.30 11.08
N SER A 21 -7.20 19.40 12.07
CA SER A 21 -6.81 19.20 13.48
C SER A 21 -6.84 17.74 13.95
N CYS A 22 -7.50 16.81 13.22
CA CYS A 22 -7.79 15.47 13.74
C CYS A 22 -6.91 14.34 13.16
N SER A 23 -5.99 14.60 12.22
CA SER A 23 -5.25 13.50 11.57
C SER A 23 -4.27 12.79 12.50
N SER A 24 -3.57 13.51 13.36
CA SER A 24 -2.57 12.94 14.28
C SER A 24 -3.19 12.09 15.40
N THR A 25 -4.41 12.39 15.84
CA THR A 25 -5.09 11.66 16.91
C THR A 25 -5.51 10.25 16.51
N ILE A 26 -5.80 10.01 15.23
CA ILE A 26 -6.17 8.67 14.75
C ILE A 26 -5.03 7.69 14.93
N TYR A 27 -3.80 8.06 14.56
CA TYR A 27 -2.64 7.18 14.68
C TYR A 27 -2.29 6.87 16.14
N GLN A 28 -2.50 7.83 17.04
CA GLN A 28 -2.23 7.66 18.48
C GLN A 28 -3.19 6.70 19.17
N SER A 29 -4.32 6.39 18.58
CA SER A 29 -5.30 5.45 19.14
C SER A 29 -4.94 3.97 18.91
N PHE A 30 -3.90 3.69 18.15
CA PHE A 30 -3.38 2.34 17.94
C PHE A 30 -2.22 2.06 18.90
N ASP A 31 -2.07 0.78 19.28
CA ASP A 31 -1.05 0.35 20.23
C ASP A 31 0.36 0.32 19.63
N GLU A 32 0.45 0.14 18.30
CA GLU A 32 1.70 0.03 17.57
C GLU A 32 1.82 1.09 16.46
N PRO A 33 3.06 1.47 16.08
CA PRO A 33 3.28 2.41 14.98
C PRO A 33 2.73 1.90 13.65
N ILE A 34 2.00 2.77 12.94
CA ILE A 34 1.39 2.47 11.65
C ILE A 34 2.28 2.98 10.51
N LEU A 35 2.51 2.15 9.51
CA LEU A 35 3.25 2.51 8.31
C LEU A 35 2.45 3.51 7.46
N VAL A 36 2.94 4.75 7.40
CA VAL A 36 2.31 5.84 6.62
C VAL A 36 3.03 6.10 5.30
N GLU A 37 4.34 5.83 5.22
CA GLU A 37 5.11 6.17 4.03
C GLU A 37 6.31 5.23 3.85
N ASN A 38 6.56 4.83 2.58
CA ASN A 38 7.83 4.26 2.15
C ASN A 38 8.57 5.29 1.29
N ILE A 39 9.78 5.66 1.69
CA ILE A 39 10.66 6.60 1.01
C ILE A 39 11.76 5.80 0.32
N PHE A 40 12.00 6.06 -0.96
CA PHE A 40 13.07 5.44 -1.72
C PHE A 40 14.13 6.46 -2.04
N GLU A 41 15.35 6.14 -1.64
CA GLU A 41 16.54 6.95 -1.91
C GLU A 41 17.50 6.12 -2.75
N VAL A 42 17.83 6.60 -3.93
CA VAL A 42 18.72 5.92 -4.88
C VAL A 42 19.93 6.79 -5.14
N ASN A 43 21.12 6.32 -4.76
CA ASN A 43 22.36 7.08 -4.82
C ASN A 43 22.19 8.50 -4.25
N ASP A 44 21.73 8.57 -3.00
CA ASP A 44 21.49 9.80 -2.21
C ASP A 44 20.43 10.75 -2.79
N SER A 45 19.62 10.27 -3.75
CA SER A 45 18.54 11.05 -4.34
C SER A 45 17.17 10.42 -4.05
N ILE A 46 16.25 11.20 -3.50
CA ILE A 46 14.89 10.72 -3.22
C ILE A 46 14.10 10.59 -4.52
N VAL A 47 13.59 9.38 -4.77
CA VAL A 47 12.79 9.06 -5.94
C VAL A 47 11.32 8.94 -5.56
N LYS A 48 10.48 9.87 -6.05
CA LYS A 48 9.05 9.94 -5.70
C LYS A 48 8.16 8.95 -6.46
N LYS A 49 8.56 8.50 -7.65
CA LYS A 49 7.80 7.58 -8.51
C LYS A 49 8.73 6.50 -9.05
N ASP A 50 9.10 5.56 -8.22
CA ASP A 50 9.91 4.43 -8.65
C ASP A 50 9.03 3.19 -8.82
N PRO A 51 9.17 2.42 -9.92
CA PRO A 51 8.49 1.14 -10.09
C PRO A 51 8.79 0.16 -8.95
N VAL A 52 9.91 0.31 -8.25
CA VAL A 52 10.28 -0.49 -7.09
C VAL A 52 9.31 -0.35 -5.91
N SER A 53 8.56 0.75 -5.84
CA SER A 53 7.53 0.93 -4.80
C SER A 53 6.46 -0.17 -4.80
N LEU A 54 6.21 -0.78 -5.97
CA LEU A 54 5.25 -1.88 -6.13
C LEU A 54 5.78 -3.22 -5.61
N LEU A 55 7.09 -3.33 -5.38
CA LEU A 55 7.73 -4.54 -4.88
C LEU A 55 7.68 -4.65 -3.36
N ILE A 56 7.50 -3.53 -2.67
CA ILE A 56 7.49 -3.46 -1.21
C ILE A 56 6.13 -3.86 -0.67
N ARG A 57 6.16 -4.72 0.34
CA ARG A 57 4.96 -5.20 1.04
C ARG A 57 5.18 -5.17 2.56
N PRO A 58 4.14 -4.83 3.31
CA PRO A 58 2.85 -4.28 2.88
C PRO A 58 2.97 -2.84 2.33
N SER A 59 1.95 -2.40 1.61
CA SER A 59 1.87 -1.00 1.15
C SER A 59 1.45 -0.09 2.30
N PRO A 60 1.97 1.14 2.39
CA PRO A 60 1.55 2.10 3.40
C PRO A 60 0.05 2.41 3.36
N VAL A 61 -0.46 2.87 4.48
CA VAL A 61 -1.83 3.39 4.56
C VAL A 61 -1.97 4.61 3.66
N LYS A 62 -2.99 4.59 2.78
CA LYS A 62 -3.25 5.73 1.90
C LYS A 62 -3.96 6.83 2.65
N GLU A 63 -3.45 8.03 2.54
CA GLU A 63 -4.08 9.25 3.02
C GLU A 63 -4.80 9.97 1.89
N PHE A 64 -5.96 10.55 2.20
CA PHE A 64 -6.68 11.46 1.32
C PHE A 64 -6.59 12.86 1.91
N LEU A 65 -5.95 13.78 1.21
CA LEU A 65 -5.66 15.16 1.69
C LEU A 65 -4.97 15.21 3.07
N GLY A 66 -4.03 14.28 3.32
CA GLY A 66 -3.32 14.17 4.59
C GLY A 66 -4.14 13.56 5.73
N TYR A 67 -5.30 12.96 5.42
CA TYR A 67 -6.17 12.31 6.40
C TYR A 67 -6.32 10.82 6.09
N PRO A 68 -6.08 9.90 7.06
CA PRO A 68 -6.18 8.45 6.85
C PRO A 68 -7.63 7.97 6.90
N LEU A 69 -8.41 8.35 5.90
CA LEU A 69 -9.85 8.12 5.86
C LEU A 69 -10.22 6.63 6.01
N GLY A 70 -9.42 5.75 5.40
CA GLY A 70 -9.63 4.31 5.51
C GLY A 70 -9.49 3.78 6.94
N LEU A 71 -8.48 4.27 7.70
CA LEU A 71 -8.31 3.92 9.11
C LEU A 71 -9.44 4.49 9.97
N ALA A 72 -9.85 5.74 9.73
CA ALA A 72 -10.95 6.37 10.45
C ALA A 72 -12.25 5.56 10.30
N ILE A 73 -12.56 5.13 9.07
CA ILE A 73 -13.73 4.29 8.81
C ILE A 73 -13.59 2.93 9.50
N ASN A 74 -12.41 2.31 9.46
CA ASN A 74 -12.15 1.03 10.12
C ASN A 74 -12.40 1.14 11.64
N GLN A 75 -11.90 2.19 12.29
CA GLN A 75 -12.14 2.44 13.72
C GLN A 75 -13.61 2.67 14.05
N LEU A 76 -14.34 3.41 13.21
CA LEU A 76 -15.77 3.66 13.42
C LEU A 76 -16.59 2.36 13.42
N VAL A 77 -16.28 1.48 12.48
CA VAL A 77 -16.96 0.18 12.37
C VAL A 77 -16.54 -0.74 13.51
N GLY A 78 -15.23 -0.80 13.80
CA GLY A 78 -14.62 -1.70 14.80
C GLY A 78 -14.72 -3.17 14.40
N ASP A 79 -14.28 -4.05 15.29
CA ASP A 79 -14.14 -5.48 14.99
C ASP A 79 -15.48 -6.20 14.85
N ASN A 80 -16.44 -5.91 15.74
CA ASN A 80 -17.73 -6.58 15.80
C ASN A 80 -18.92 -5.59 15.84
N PRO A 81 -19.23 -4.93 14.71
CA PRO A 81 -20.30 -3.91 14.69
C PRO A 81 -21.69 -4.49 14.94
N ASP A 82 -21.93 -5.75 14.55
CA ASP A 82 -23.21 -6.42 14.78
C ASP A 82 -23.42 -6.69 16.28
N GLU A 83 -22.37 -7.11 16.99
CA GLU A 83 -22.39 -7.31 18.43
C GLU A 83 -22.61 -5.99 19.18
N LYS A 84 -21.94 -4.93 18.75
CA LYS A 84 -22.15 -3.57 19.33
C LYS A 84 -23.62 -3.13 19.22
N PHE A 85 -24.26 -3.40 18.09
CA PHE A 85 -25.67 -3.07 17.90
C PHE A 85 -26.59 -3.90 18.83
N GLU A 86 -26.34 -5.20 18.94
CA GLU A 86 -27.07 -6.07 19.86
C GLU A 86 -26.88 -5.66 21.33
N LEU A 87 -25.63 -5.36 21.72
CA LEU A 87 -25.35 -4.84 23.07
C LEU A 87 -26.02 -3.50 23.30
N TRP A 88 -26.06 -2.61 22.31
CA TRP A 88 -26.78 -1.33 22.41
C TRP A 88 -28.29 -1.55 22.57
N LEU A 89 -28.86 -2.48 21.80
CA LEU A 89 -30.28 -2.79 21.84
C LEU A 89 -30.67 -3.38 23.19
N ASN A 90 -29.85 -4.29 23.73
CA ASN A 90 -30.11 -5.05 24.96
C ASN A 90 -29.60 -4.37 26.25
N LYS A 91 -28.80 -3.30 26.14
CA LYS A 91 -28.16 -2.61 27.28
C LYS A 91 -29.16 -2.11 28.34
N LYS A 92 -30.42 -1.89 27.95
CA LYS A 92 -31.54 -1.57 28.88
C LYS A 92 -32.77 -2.36 28.44
N ASP A 93 -33.26 -3.24 29.26
CA ASP A 93 -34.49 -4.03 29.01
C ASP A 93 -35.67 -3.18 28.53
N LYS A 94 -35.76 -1.95 29.04
CA LYS A 94 -36.79 -0.98 28.61
C LYS A 94 -36.60 -0.46 27.18
N ARG A 95 -35.37 -0.56 26.56
CA ARG A 95 -35.11 0.01 25.24
C ARG A 95 -35.68 -0.87 24.14
N LYS A 96 -35.43 -2.17 24.20
CA LYS A 96 -36.01 -3.15 23.29
C LYS A 96 -37.56 -3.09 23.33
N ASN A 97 -38.13 -3.14 24.54
CA ASN A 97 -39.55 -3.07 24.72
C ASN A 97 -40.18 -1.74 24.27
N ARG A 98 -39.48 -0.62 24.38
CA ARG A 98 -39.94 0.67 23.83
C ARG A 98 -39.90 0.68 22.31
N LEU A 99 -38.83 0.15 21.70
CA LEU A 99 -38.72 0.04 20.25
C LEU A 99 -39.80 -0.88 19.69
N GLU A 100 -40.06 -2.03 20.32
CA GLU A 100 -41.11 -2.96 19.91
C GLU A 100 -42.54 -2.43 20.11
N LYS A 101 -42.72 -1.45 21.01
CA LYS A 101 -44.00 -0.70 21.17
C LYS A 101 -44.16 0.39 20.11
N LEU A 102 -43.07 0.98 19.61
CA LEU A 102 -43.10 2.05 18.63
C LEU A 102 -43.08 1.52 17.19
N ILE A 103 -42.36 0.42 16.98
CA ILE A 103 -42.19 -0.24 15.69
C ILE A 103 -42.40 -1.76 15.90
N SER A 104 -42.98 -2.43 14.91
CA SER A 104 -43.24 -3.87 15.01
C SER A 104 -41.91 -4.67 15.10
N SER A 105 -41.96 -5.90 15.65
CA SER A 105 -40.81 -6.81 15.71
C SER A 105 -40.13 -7.02 14.33
N LYS A 106 -40.94 -7.10 13.24
CA LYS A 106 -40.44 -7.19 11.86
C LYS A 106 -39.60 -5.98 11.45
N GLN A 107 -39.99 -4.79 11.92
CA GLN A 107 -39.25 -3.57 11.65
C GLN A 107 -37.92 -3.49 12.43
N VAL A 108 -37.90 -4.04 13.66
CA VAL A 108 -36.65 -4.18 14.42
C VAL A 108 -35.67 -5.11 13.68
N ASP A 109 -36.18 -6.24 13.16
CA ASP A 109 -35.33 -7.15 12.34
C ASP A 109 -34.86 -6.54 11.02
N GLN A 110 -35.67 -5.68 10.41
CA GLN A 110 -35.25 -4.89 9.25
C GLN A 110 -34.14 -3.90 9.65
N LEU A 111 -34.27 -3.20 10.77
CA LEU A 111 -33.27 -2.27 11.27
C LEU A 111 -31.93 -2.98 11.53
N LYS A 112 -31.93 -4.19 12.10
CA LYS A 112 -30.72 -5.02 12.23
C LYS A 112 -30.09 -5.34 10.91
N ARG A 113 -30.87 -5.74 9.91
CA ARG A 113 -30.38 -6.03 8.55
C ARG A 113 -29.79 -4.81 7.90
N TYR A 114 -30.41 -3.65 8.00
CA TYR A 114 -29.87 -2.38 7.49
C TYR A 114 -28.56 -2.00 8.18
N ASN A 115 -28.51 -2.11 9.51
CA ASN A 115 -27.28 -1.86 10.26
C ASN A 115 -26.14 -2.79 9.80
N LYS A 116 -26.39 -4.08 9.66
CA LYS A 116 -25.44 -5.06 9.16
C LYS A 116 -24.97 -4.73 7.74
N SER A 117 -25.88 -4.42 6.83
CA SER A 117 -25.58 -4.05 5.46
C SER A 117 -24.72 -2.79 5.40
N PHE A 118 -25.08 -1.76 6.19
CA PHE A 118 -24.33 -0.51 6.27
C PHE A 118 -22.94 -0.72 6.86
N ASN A 119 -22.81 -1.51 7.92
CA ASN A 119 -21.51 -1.83 8.50
C ASN A 119 -20.62 -2.62 7.54
N ASN A 120 -21.18 -3.56 6.78
CA ASN A 120 -20.44 -4.29 5.75
C ASN A 120 -19.97 -3.37 4.61
N PHE A 121 -20.81 -2.41 4.23
CA PHE A 121 -20.42 -1.38 3.27
C PHE A 121 -19.26 -0.52 3.80
N LEU A 122 -19.35 -0.05 5.04
CA LEU A 122 -18.27 0.72 5.69
C LEU A 122 -16.99 -0.11 5.83
N LYS A 123 -17.09 -1.39 6.21
CA LYS A 123 -15.93 -2.30 6.23
C LYS A 123 -15.25 -2.40 4.85
N GLY A 124 -16.02 -2.44 3.78
CA GLY A 124 -15.48 -2.43 2.42
C GLY A 124 -14.74 -1.15 2.05
N LEU A 125 -15.11 -0.01 2.64
CA LEU A 125 -14.42 1.28 2.46
C LEU A 125 -13.24 1.45 3.42
N GLY A 126 -13.31 0.84 4.60
CA GLY A 126 -12.25 0.87 5.60
C GLY A 126 -10.99 0.16 5.10
N LYS A 127 -9.86 0.53 5.68
CA LYS A 127 -8.58 -0.14 5.47
C LYS A 127 -8.03 -0.56 6.81
N ASP A 128 -7.52 -1.78 6.86
CA ASP A 128 -6.84 -2.27 8.04
C ASP A 128 -5.56 -1.49 8.28
N PRO A 129 -5.19 -1.27 9.54
CA PRO A 129 -3.91 -0.69 9.88
C PRO A 129 -2.78 -1.59 9.37
N VAL A 130 -1.70 -0.99 8.90
CA VAL A 130 -0.47 -1.69 8.55
C VAL A 130 0.54 -1.36 9.63
N TYR A 131 0.80 -2.30 10.52
CA TYR A 131 1.74 -2.09 11.61
C TYR A 131 3.19 -2.22 11.15
N LEU A 132 4.09 -1.51 11.82
CA LEU A 132 5.51 -1.62 11.55
C LEU A 132 6.04 -3.03 11.80
N SER A 133 5.47 -3.75 12.76
CA SER A 133 5.77 -5.15 13.08
C SER A 133 5.42 -6.14 11.96
N ASP A 134 4.46 -5.80 11.10
CA ASP A 134 4.04 -6.65 9.98
C ASP A 134 5.03 -6.64 8.80
N ILE A 135 6.06 -5.79 8.86
CA ILE A 135 6.98 -5.58 7.74
C ILE A 135 8.14 -6.59 7.80
N ASP A 136 8.23 -7.47 6.81
CA ASP A 136 9.45 -8.25 6.60
C ASP A 136 10.49 -7.41 5.82
N PHE A 137 11.32 -6.70 6.59
CA PHE A 137 12.40 -5.87 6.02
C PHE A 137 13.43 -6.68 5.24
N ARG A 138 13.67 -7.94 5.61
CA ARG A 138 14.62 -8.81 4.92
C ARG A 138 14.08 -9.17 3.54
N ASP A 139 12.80 -9.57 3.45
CA ASP A 139 12.17 -9.89 2.19
C ASP A 139 12.08 -8.67 1.28
N ASN A 140 11.71 -7.51 1.81
CA ASN A 140 11.66 -6.26 1.06
C ASN A 140 13.03 -5.87 0.50
N LYS A 141 14.11 -5.94 1.29
CA LYS A 141 15.47 -5.70 0.80
C LYS A 141 15.89 -6.69 -0.27
N ARG A 142 15.54 -7.97 -0.10
CA ARG A 142 15.83 -9.01 -1.10
C ARG A 142 15.13 -8.72 -2.43
N ARG A 143 13.85 -8.31 -2.42
CA ARG A 143 13.08 -7.94 -3.62
C ARG A 143 13.69 -6.74 -4.33
N LEU A 144 14.07 -5.72 -3.59
CA LEU A 144 14.77 -4.55 -4.14
C LEU A 144 16.09 -4.94 -4.77
N LYS A 145 16.92 -5.70 -4.05
CA LYS A 145 18.20 -6.19 -4.58
C LYS A 145 18.00 -6.98 -5.87
N GLN A 146 17.07 -7.94 -5.87
CA GLN A 146 16.76 -8.75 -7.04
C GLN A 146 16.30 -7.91 -8.24
N PHE A 147 15.53 -6.87 -8.01
CA PHE A 147 15.13 -5.95 -9.08
C PHE A 147 16.35 -5.30 -9.73
N TYR A 148 17.28 -4.79 -8.93
CA TYR A 148 18.48 -4.16 -9.44
C TYR A 148 19.45 -5.16 -10.10
N ASP A 149 19.56 -6.37 -9.57
CA ASP A 149 20.31 -7.47 -10.21
C ASP A 149 19.74 -7.80 -11.59
N ASN A 150 18.42 -7.86 -11.71
CA ASN A 150 17.74 -8.17 -12.97
C ASN A 150 18.00 -7.13 -14.09
N ILE A 151 18.40 -5.92 -13.73
CA ILE A 151 18.74 -4.85 -14.67
C ILE A 151 20.23 -4.57 -14.73
N GLY A 152 21.06 -5.45 -14.16
CA GLY A 152 22.52 -5.44 -14.30
C GLY A 152 23.29 -4.69 -13.22
N TYR A 153 22.70 -4.34 -12.08
CA TYR A 153 23.40 -3.73 -10.94
C TYR A 153 23.69 -4.78 -9.86
N PHE A 154 24.58 -5.74 -10.16
CA PHE A 154 24.84 -6.89 -9.28
C PHE A 154 25.46 -6.52 -7.94
N ASP A 155 26.23 -5.43 -7.87
CA ASP A 155 26.86 -4.96 -6.64
C ASP A 155 26.00 -3.94 -5.88
N SER A 156 24.70 -3.83 -6.23
CA SER A 156 23.80 -2.92 -5.53
C SER A 156 23.65 -3.32 -4.06
N GLN A 157 23.61 -2.33 -3.19
CA GLN A 157 23.38 -2.49 -1.75
C GLN A 157 22.06 -1.86 -1.34
N VAL A 158 21.31 -2.53 -0.50
CA VAL A 158 20.02 -2.06 -0.02
C VAL A 158 20.02 -2.07 1.50
N SER A 159 19.81 -0.91 2.09
CA SER A 159 19.60 -0.71 3.52
C SER A 159 18.22 -0.11 3.79
N HIS A 160 17.79 -0.11 5.03
CA HIS A 160 16.58 0.58 5.45
C HIS A 160 16.81 1.27 6.79
N ASP A 161 16.06 2.32 6.99
CA ASP A 161 15.95 3.05 8.25
C ASP A 161 14.48 3.38 8.52
N THR A 162 14.12 3.56 9.80
CA THR A 162 12.75 3.80 10.21
C THR A 162 12.68 5.00 11.13
N VAL A 163 11.80 5.94 10.79
CA VAL A 163 11.51 7.11 11.62
C VAL A 163 10.09 6.99 12.13
N ILE A 164 9.92 7.06 13.45
CA ILE A 164 8.61 7.00 14.12
C ILE A 164 8.34 8.36 14.76
N ASN A 165 7.20 8.95 14.45
CA ASN A 165 6.70 10.17 15.06
C ASN A 165 5.19 10.07 15.30
N LEU A 166 4.74 10.33 16.53
CA LEU A 166 3.32 10.29 16.91
C LEU A 166 2.58 9.03 16.42
N ASN A 167 3.22 7.88 16.61
CA ASN A 167 2.73 6.56 16.17
C ASN A 167 2.59 6.36 14.65
N GLN A 168 3.20 7.26 13.87
CA GLN A 168 3.35 7.14 12.42
C GLN A 168 4.76 6.66 12.10
N ALA A 169 4.88 5.56 11.37
CA ALA A 169 6.16 5.03 10.93
C ALA A 169 6.39 5.37 9.46
N LYS A 170 7.55 5.93 9.16
CA LYS A 170 8.08 6.11 7.80
C LYS A 170 9.29 5.23 7.62
N VAL A 171 9.30 4.42 6.58
CA VAL A 171 10.42 3.54 6.26
C VAL A 171 11.17 4.10 5.05
N LYS A 172 12.45 4.37 5.24
CA LYS A 172 13.35 4.81 4.18
C LYS A 172 14.18 3.63 3.71
N TYR A 173 14.06 3.28 2.43
CA TYR A 173 14.93 2.31 1.76
C TYR A 173 16.01 3.07 0.99
N SER A 174 17.27 2.88 1.38
CA SER A 174 18.42 3.48 0.71
C SER A 174 19.08 2.44 -0.18
N ILE A 175 19.16 2.73 -1.48
CA ILE A 175 19.66 1.86 -2.53
C ILE A 175 20.91 2.49 -3.12
N PHE A 176 22.05 1.82 -3.01
CA PHE A 176 23.29 2.20 -3.65
C PHE A 176 23.54 1.26 -4.82
N LYS A 177 23.44 1.79 -6.07
CA LYS A 177 23.40 0.95 -7.28
C LYS A 177 24.77 0.42 -7.68
N ASN A 178 25.85 1.18 -7.44
CA ASN A 178 27.15 0.94 -8.03
C ASN A 178 27.11 0.93 -9.57
N GLU A 179 28.08 0.29 -10.21
CA GLU A 179 28.19 0.24 -11.67
C GLU A 179 27.21 -0.76 -12.28
N ARG A 180 26.76 -0.45 -13.49
CA ARG A 180 25.91 -1.36 -14.25
C ARG A 180 26.75 -2.22 -15.17
N TYR A 181 26.57 -3.52 -15.08
CA TYR A 181 27.33 -4.50 -15.84
C TYR A 181 26.88 -4.58 -17.30
N LEU A 182 27.87 -4.71 -18.17
CA LEU A 182 27.71 -4.93 -19.61
C LEU A 182 27.88 -6.41 -19.93
N ILE A 183 27.26 -6.85 -21.01
CA ILE A 183 27.49 -8.18 -21.59
C ILE A 183 28.83 -8.16 -22.28
N ASP A 184 29.82 -8.88 -21.76
CA ASP A 184 31.14 -9.00 -22.40
C ASP A 184 31.16 -10.09 -23.45
N THR A 185 30.65 -11.29 -23.11
CA THR A 185 30.73 -12.45 -24.01
C THR A 185 29.41 -13.23 -23.95
N LEU A 186 28.96 -13.67 -25.12
CA LEU A 186 27.86 -14.59 -25.28
C LEU A 186 28.38 -15.92 -25.83
N THR A 187 28.19 -16.99 -25.09
CA THR A 187 28.56 -18.35 -25.51
C THR A 187 27.32 -19.22 -25.53
N PHE A 188 27.17 -19.96 -26.63
CA PHE A 188 26.07 -20.93 -26.78
C PHE A 188 26.67 -22.32 -26.75
N ASN A 189 26.22 -23.15 -25.82
CA ASN A 189 26.63 -24.56 -25.76
C ASN A 189 25.46 -25.40 -26.23
N ILE A 190 25.47 -25.78 -27.54
CA ILE A 190 24.40 -26.50 -28.18
C ILE A 190 24.95 -27.89 -28.61
N GLU A 191 24.48 -28.97 -27.99
CA GLU A 191 24.95 -30.33 -28.26
C GLU A 191 24.61 -30.82 -29.69
N SER A 192 23.45 -30.37 -30.21
CA SER A 192 23.00 -30.74 -31.54
C SER A 192 23.69 -29.90 -32.61
N LYS A 193 24.46 -30.56 -33.50
CA LYS A 193 25.13 -29.89 -34.64
C LYS A 193 24.16 -29.15 -35.55
N TYR A 194 22.95 -29.66 -35.73
CA TYR A 194 21.90 -29.02 -36.53
C TYR A 194 21.43 -27.72 -35.90
N LEU A 195 21.09 -27.75 -34.59
CA LEU A 195 20.66 -26.57 -33.84
C LEU A 195 21.77 -25.54 -33.72
N ASP A 196 23.02 -25.95 -33.52
CA ASP A 196 24.18 -25.05 -33.51
C ASP A 196 24.35 -24.32 -34.83
N SER A 197 24.14 -25.04 -35.96
CA SER A 197 24.18 -24.41 -37.28
C SER A 197 23.08 -23.37 -37.46
N LEU A 198 21.83 -23.68 -37.04
CA LEU A 198 20.72 -22.73 -37.08
C LEU A 198 20.98 -21.52 -36.17
N ASN A 199 21.52 -21.72 -34.99
CA ASN A 199 21.87 -20.64 -34.07
C ASN A 199 22.90 -19.71 -34.67
N LYS A 200 23.95 -20.23 -35.31
CA LYS A 200 24.96 -19.42 -36.00
C LYS A 200 24.40 -18.52 -37.11
N VAL A 201 23.40 -19.03 -37.83
CA VAL A 201 22.71 -18.24 -38.88
C VAL A 201 21.85 -17.15 -38.26
N ASN A 202 21.12 -17.45 -37.21
CA ASN A 202 20.17 -16.55 -36.56
C ASN A 202 20.82 -15.60 -35.54
N PHE A 203 22.08 -15.81 -35.16
CA PHE A 203 22.79 -15.00 -34.16
C PHE A 203 22.82 -13.50 -34.47
N LYS A 204 22.77 -13.12 -35.74
CA LYS A 204 22.71 -11.71 -36.16
C LYS A 204 21.39 -11.03 -35.74
N SER A 205 20.34 -11.80 -35.57
CA SER A 205 19.00 -11.31 -35.10
C SER A 205 18.85 -11.35 -33.59
N SER A 206 19.83 -11.86 -32.85
CA SER A 206 19.81 -11.90 -31.39
C SER A 206 19.59 -10.50 -30.80
N ILE A 207 18.71 -10.46 -29.78
CA ILE A 207 18.44 -9.26 -29.00
C ILE A 207 19.60 -8.95 -28.04
N LEU A 208 20.38 -10.01 -27.68
CA LEU A 208 21.53 -9.90 -26.81
C LEU A 208 22.78 -9.53 -27.62
N LYS A 209 23.43 -8.42 -27.28
CA LYS A 209 24.67 -7.99 -27.96
C LYS A 209 25.75 -7.72 -26.94
N LYS A 210 26.99 -8.06 -27.34
CA LYS A 210 28.18 -7.64 -26.60
C LYS A 210 28.22 -6.12 -26.46
N GLY A 211 28.57 -5.63 -25.27
CA GLY A 211 28.64 -4.21 -24.95
C GLY A 211 27.33 -3.54 -24.59
N GLU A 212 26.22 -4.27 -24.60
CA GLU A 212 24.93 -3.79 -24.05
C GLU A 212 24.82 -4.09 -22.57
N TYR A 213 24.00 -3.29 -21.88
CA TYR A 213 23.71 -3.53 -20.47
C TYR A 213 22.94 -4.82 -20.27
N PHE A 214 23.36 -5.58 -19.26
CA PHE A 214 22.68 -6.80 -18.85
C PHE A 214 21.22 -6.52 -18.44
N SER A 215 20.31 -7.41 -18.85
CA SER A 215 18.91 -7.39 -18.47
C SER A 215 18.32 -8.79 -18.56
N VAL A 216 17.74 -9.27 -17.46
CA VAL A 216 17.04 -10.56 -17.42
C VAL A 216 15.85 -10.58 -18.39
N ASN A 217 15.14 -9.45 -18.56
CA ASN A 217 14.04 -9.38 -19.53
C ASN A 217 14.50 -9.64 -20.96
N LYS A 218 15.69 -9.11 -21.37
CA LYS A 218 16.26 -9.42 -22.69
C LYS A 218 16.63 -10.90 -22.81
N LEU A 219 17.18 -11.50 -21.75
CA LEU A 219 17.47 -12.94 -21.74
C LEU A 219 16.21 -13.80 -21.90
N LEU A 220 15.11 -13.43 -21.25
CA LEU A 220 13.84 -14.14 -21.38
C LEU A 220 13.24 -14.00 -22.77
N LEU A 221 13.29 -12.80 -23.37
CA LEU A 221 12.80 -12.56 -24.72
C LEU A 221 13.64 -13.27 -25.79
N GLU A 222 14.94 -13.49 -25.54
CA GLU A 222 15.80 -14.26 -26.45
C GLU A 222 15.50 -15.76 -26.39
N ARG A 223 15.04 -16.26 -25.23
CA ARG A 223 14.71 -17.67 -25.04
C ARG A 223 13.39 -18.06 -25.70
N ASP A 224 12.38 -17.20 -25.67
CA ASP A 224 11.00 -17.44 -26.14
C ASP A 224 10.89 -17.25 -27.65
#